data_d202bf0084975625935bc097783aee6c
#
_entry.id   d202bf0084975625935bc097783aee6c
#
_cell.length_a   1.000
_cell.length_b   1.000
_cell.length_c   1.000
_cell.angle_alpha   90.00
_cell.angle_beta   90.00
_cell.angle_gamma   90.00
#
_symmetry.space_group_name_H-M   'P 1'
#
loop_
_entity.id
_entity.type
_entity.pdbx_description
1 polymer ?
#
loop_
_entity_poly.entity_id
_entity_poly.type
_entity_poly.pdbx_seq_one_letter_code
_entity_poly.pdbx_strand_id
1 'polypeptide(L)'
;MPASPARPVFTVRTEMSALWRLSWPMLAGQLATVGMGVADVAMTGHVSAAELAAVSLGASVWSIMLVTVMGVMMAINTVVAHETGAAQYERIPHVVRQALWKGLGVGLVACLLTNLATLVFDHIGLEPAVNANASMFVHVISLGMPAFACYRALYGYTTSINQTKPVMVIAVLGLLFNVFVNWLLIYGNWGMPKLGGVGCAVATAIGMWLMLGAMLFWIHSAPAYRQTYPFTHWEWPNWREIGSMLHMGIPIGVTYFAEVSAFGAVSLLVARFGVVQVSAHQIALNFASLVFMVPLSFGVGLITRVGQALGEGNPERARFAAWVGVAMSLAFAVLSAGFILAFRWQIARAYTSDPAVQQLCAHLLLFAALFQLSDATQVATSSAIRGYKVTRQPMQIQVLAFWGFALPVGAILGLAPAWFPWSPAQPLAAAGFWIGLVLGLTIAAVLLTWSLHALSARRVAGR
;
A
#
# COMPACT_ATOMS: atom_id res chain seq x y z
N MET A 1 41.04 -31.21 -15.55
CA MET A 1 39.91 -30.72 -14.77
C MET A 1 39.43 -29.44 -15.43
N PRO A 2 38.21 -29.34 -15.94
CA PRO A 2 37.70 -28.08 -16.47
C PRO A 2 37.54 -27.09 -15.27
N ALA A 3 38.03 -25.88 -15.43
CA ALA A 3 37.93 -24.81 -14.44
C ALA A 3 36.42 -24.61 -14.10
N SER A 4 36.09 -24.70 -12.81
CA SER A 4 34.77 -24.37 -12.31
C SER A 4 34.40 -22.96 -12.80
N PRO A 5 33.23 -22.75 -13.42
CA PRO A 5 32.85 -21.42 -13.87
C PRO A 5 32.90 -20.48 -12.68
N ALA A 6 33.63 -19.37 -12.81
CA ALA A 6 33.75 -18.34 -11.77
C ALA A 6 32.35 -17.93 -11.30
N ARG A 7 32.05 -18.13 -10.02
CA ARG A 7 30.75 -17.71 -9.43
C ARG A 7 30.57 -16.23 -9.71
N PRO A 8 29.43 -15.82 -10.27
CA PRO A 8 29.19 -14.41 -10.55
C PRO A 8 29.34 -13.61 -9.27
N VAL A 9 30.26 -12.66 -9.26
CA VAL A 9 30.50 -11.79 -8.10
C VAL A 9 29.33 -10.80 -8.00
N PHE A 10 28.43 -11.03 -7.05
CA PHE A 10 27.35 -10.09 -6.74
C PHE A 10 27.93 -8.88 -6.03
N THR A 11 27.84 -7.71 -6.62
CA THR A 11 28.29 -6.49 -5.98
C THR A 11 27.12 -5.69 -5.40
N VAL A 12 27.33 -5.03 -4.25
CA VAL A 12 26.32 -4.18 -3.64
C VAL A 12 25.82 -3.11 -4.63
N ARG A 13 26.74 -2.50 -5.38
CA ARG A 13 26.42 -1.46 -6.37
C ARG A 13 25.49 -1.95 -7.48
N THR A 14 25.71 -3.16 -7.99
CA THR A 14 24.86 -3.71 -9.06
C THR A 14 23.47 -4.04 -8.56
N GLU A 15 23.35 -4.59 -7.34
CA GLU A 15 22.05 -4.92 -6.76
C GLU A 15 21.28 -3.65 -6.35
N MET A 16 21.95 -2.65 -5.78
CA MET A 16 21.35 -1.33 -5.48
C MET A 16 20.82 -0.67 -6.76
N SER A 17 21.63 -0.67 -7.84
CA SER A 17 21.22 -0.09 -9.12
C SER A 17 20.00 -0.82 -9.72
N ALA A 18 19.98 -2.15 -9.65
CA ALA A 18 18.86 -2.95 -10.14
C ALA A 18 17.58 -2.68 -9.34
N LEU A 19 17.68 -2.65 -8.00
CA LEU A 19 16.55 -2.34 -7.13
C LEU A 19 16.03 -0.91 -7.35
N TRP A 20 16.94 0.07 -7.48
CA TRP A 20 16.56 1.46 -7.76
C TRP A 20 15.84 1.60 -9.11
N ARG A 21 16.34 0.97 -10.17
CA ARG A 21 15.70 1.00 -11.50
C ARG A 21 14.29 0.42 -11.50
N LEU A 22 14.04 -0.60 -10.66
CA LEU A 22 12.70 -1.15 -10.49
C LEU A 22 11.82 -0.21 -9.67
N SER A 23 12.33 0.31 -8.57
CA SER A 23 11.52 0.98 -7.55
C SER A 23 11.13 2.41 -7.91
N TRP A 24 11.98 3.18 -8.60
CA TRP A 24 11.69 4.58 -8.87
C TRP A 24 10.46 4.80 -9.78
N PRO A 25 10.21 4.00 -10.87
CA PRO A 25 8.98 4.16 -11.63
C PRO A 25 7.73 3.74 -10.83
N MET A 26 7.88 2.74 -9.95
CA MET A 26 6.81 2.33 -9.06
C MET A 26 6.50 3.43 -8.04
N LEU A 27 7.52 4.10 -7.50
CA LEU A 27 7.36 5.24 -6.61
C LEU A 27 6.59 6.37 -7.31
N ALA A 28 6.97 6.72 -8.53
CA ALA A 28 6.25 7.74 -9.30
C ALA A 28 4.78 7.35 -9.52
N GLY A 29 4.51 6.06 -9.78
CA GLY A 29 3.14 5.53 -9.89
C GLY A 29 2.36 5.61 -8.57
N GLN A 30 2.98 5.28 -7.44
CA GLN A 30 2.36 5.39 -6.12
C GLN A 30 2.05 6.86 -5.76
N LEU A 31 2.99 7.77 -6.01
CA LEU A 31 2.77 9.22 -5.79
C LEU A 31 1.64 9.77 -6.68
N ALA A 32 1.54 9.32 -7.93
CA ALA A 32 0.42 9.68 -8.81
C ALA A 32 -0.93 9.18 -8.24
N THR A 33 -0.96 7.97 -7.70
CA THR A 33 -2.17 7.40 -7.07
C THR A 33 -2.58 8.19 -5.82
N VAL A 34 -1.62 8.57 -4.97
CA VAL A 34 -1.89 9.46 -3.82
C VAL A 34 -2.39 10.83 -4.31
N GLY A 35 -1.79 11.35 -5.38
CA GLY A 35 -2.19 12.60 -6.02
C GLY A 35 -3.65 12.61 -6.48
N MET A 36 -4.18 11.49 -6.98
CA MET A 36 -5.62 11.37 -7.31
C MET A 36 -6.49 11.61 -6.08
N GLY A 37 -6.19 10.93 -4.97
CA GLY A 37 -6.96 11.12 -3.72
C GLY A 37 -6.89 12.56 -3.18
N VAL A 38 -5.71 13.21 -3.28
CA VAL A 38 -5.55 14.62 -2.90
C VAL A 38 -6.39 15.52 -3.81
N ALA A 39 -6.40 15.28 -5.12
CA ALA A 39 -7.20 16.03 -6.08
C ALA A 39 -8.70 15.87 -5.79
N ASP A 40 -9.16 14.64 -5.54
CA ASP A 40 -10.55 14.34 -5.20
C ASP A 40 -11.03 15.15 -3.99
N VAL A 41 -10.27 15.13 -2.89
CA VAL A 41 -10.59 15.87 -1.66
C VAL A 41 -10.51 17.38 -1.86
N ALA A 42 -9.44 17.87 -2.51
CA ALA A 42 -9.26 19.29 -2.74
C ALA A 42 -10.34 19.90 -3.63
N MET A 43 -10.69 19.23 -4.73
CA MET A 43 -11.68 19.72 -5.68
C MET A 43 -13.10 19.65 -5.09
N THR A 44 -13.42 18.61 -4.32
CA THR A 44 -14.72 18.48 -3.65
C THR A 44 -14.88 19.50 -2.51
N GLY A 45 -13.81 19.78 -1.78
CA GLY A 45 -13.81 20.77 -0.71
C GLY A 45 -14.14 22.19 -1.18
N HIS A 46 -13.89 22.51 -2.44
CA HIS A 46 -14.25 23.79 -3.05
C HIS A 46 -15.75 23.88 -3.43
N VAL A 47 -16.49 22.77 -3.39
CA VAL A 47 -17.94 22.79 -3.68
C VAL A 47 -18.74 23.14 -2.42
N SER A 48 -18.61 22.34 -1.36
CA SER A 48 -19.25 22.57 -0.05
C SER A 48 -18.66 21.68 1.02
N ALA A 49 -18.85 22.07 2.29
CA ALA A 49 -18.46 21.26 3.44
C ALA A 49 -19.23 19.92 3.52
N ALA A 50 -20.51 19.91 3.12
CA ALA A 50 -21.33 18.71 3.09
C ALA A 50 -20.85 17.69 2.06
N GLU A 51 -20.49 18.14 0.84
CA GLU A 51 -19.91 17.29 -0.19
C GLU A 51 -18.54 16.72 0.25
N LEU A 52 -17.70 17.56 0.84
CA LEU A 52 -16.43 17.12 1.41
C LEU A 52 -16.60 16.06 2.50
N ALA A 53 -17.58 16.24 3.40
CA ALA A 53 -17.88 15.27 4.46
C ALA A 53 -18.33 13.92 3.87
N ALA A 54 -19.22 13.94 2.87
CA ALA A 54 -19.73 12.74 2.21
C ALA A 54 -18.59 11.98 1.49
N VAL A 55 -17.75 12.70 0.73
CA VAL A 55 -16.59 12.11 0.04
C VAL A 55 -15.57 11.54 1.02
N SER A 56 -15.26 12.27 2.09
CA SER A 56 -14.30 11.82 3.10
C SER A 56 -14.76 10.55 3.81
N LEU A 57 -16.05 10.43 4.10
CA LEU A 57 -16.64 9.24 4.70
C LEU A 57 -16.59 8.04 3.73
N GLY A 58 -17.02 8.24 2.50
CA GLY A 58 -16.97 7.21 1.47
C GLY A 58 -15.54 6.78 1.13
N ALA A 59 -14.61 7.74 1.05
CA ALA A 59 -13.20 7.47 0.79
C ALA A 59 -12.54 6.66 1.91
N SER A 60 -12.99 6.80 3.17
CA SER A 60 -12.48 6.01 4.29
C SER A 60 -12.81 4.52 4.12
N VAL A 61 -14.05 4.20 3.76
CA VAL A 61 -14.47 2.81 3.46
C VAL A 61 -13.74 2.28 2.24
N TRP A 62 -13.68 3.09 1.19
CA TRP A 62 -13.02 2.76 -0.06
C TRP A 62 -11.52 2.43 0.14
N SER A 63 -10.78 3.26 0.89
CA SER A 63 -9.34 3.12 1.07
C SER A 63 -8.96 1.81 1.78
N ILE A 64 -9.73 1.40 2.79
CA ILE A 64 -9.51 0.13 3.50
C ILE A 64 -9.64 -1.04 2.52
N MET A 65 -10.68 -1.02 1.70
CA MET A 65 -10.93 -2.10 0.75
C MET A 65 -9.89 -2.11 -0.38
N LEU A 66 -9.54 -0.93 -0.91
CA LEU A 66 -8.52 -0.76 -1.95
C LEU A 66 -7.17 -1.35 -1.53
N VAL A 67 -6.71 -1.01 -0.32
CA VAL A 67 -5.41 -1.47 0.20
C VAL A 67 -5.44 -2.97 0.50
N THR A 68 -6.56 -3.49 0.98
CA THR A 68 -6.76 -4.93 1.20
C THR A 68 -6.68 -5.71 -0.12
N VAL A 69 -7.41 -5.28 -1.15
CA VAL A 69 -7.35 -5.88 -2.49
C VAL A 69 -5.95 -5.80 -3.07
N MET A 70 -5.28 -4.65 -2.92
CA MET A 70 -3.89 -4.48 -3.33
C MET A 70 -3.00 -5.57 -2.71
N GLY A 71 -3.13 -5.81 -1.40
CA GLY A 71 -2.39 -6.84 -0.69
C GLY A 71 -2.69 -8.25 -1.22
N VAL A 72 -3.96 -8.61 -1.38
CA VAL A 72 -4.36 -9.93 -1.91
C VAL A 72 -3.79 -10.16 -3.32
N MET A 73 -3.76 -9.12 -4.14
CA MET A 73 -3.24 -9.23 -5.51
C MET A 73 -1.72 -9.31 -5.59
N MET A 74 -0.96 -8.92 -4.55
CA MET A 74 0.52 -8.98 -4.55
C MET A 74 1.09 -10.39 -4.66
N ALA A 75 0.33 -11.45 -4.41
CA ALA A 75 0.78 -12.83 -4.57
C ALA A 75 1.32 -13.13 -5.97
N ILE A 76 0.77 -12.49 -7.02
CA ILE A 76 1.23 -12.68 -8.40
C ILE A 76 2.68 -12.23 -8.60
N ASN A 77 3.11 -11.16 -7.92
CA ASN A 77 4.49 -10.68 -8.00
C ASN A 77 5.47 -11.79 -7.61
N THR A 78 5.18 -12.48 -6.50
CA THR A 78 6.04 -13.58 -6.03
C THR A 78 6.06 -14.74 -7.03
N VAL A 79 4.89 -15.17 -7.53
CA VAL A 79 4.80 -16.31 -8.45
C VAL A 79 5.52 -16.01 -9.76
N VAL A 80 5.19 -14.90 -10.41
CA VAL A 80 5.80 -14.53 -11.70
C VAL A 80 7.30 -14.24 -11.56
N ALA A 81 7.75 -13.64 -10.44
CA ALA A 81 9.17 -13.41 -10.20
C ALA A 81 9.96 -14.73 -10.15
N HIS A 82 9.42 -15.77 -9.50
CA HIS A 82 10.04 -17.10 -9.48
C HIS A 82 10.10 -17.74 -10.86
N GLU A 83 9.00 -17.71 -11.65
CA GLU A 83 8.98 -18.26 -13.01
C GLU A 83 9.95 -17.50 -13.92
N THR A 84 10.03 -16.17 -13.78
CA THR A 84 11.00 -15.33 -14.51
C THR A 84 12.45 -15.72 -14.16
N GLY A 85 12.75 -15.92 -12.89
CA GLY A 85 14.07 -16.35 -12.43
C GLY A 85 14.43 -17.75 -12.89
N ALA A 86 13.46 -18.67 -12.92
CA ALA A 86 13.63 -20.03 -13.43
C ALA A 86 13.69 -20.11 -14.97
N ALA A 87 13.62 -18.97 -15.68
CA ALA A 87 13.51 -18.88 -17.14
C ALA A 87 12.33 -19.69 -17.72
N GLN A 88 11.29 -19.95 -16.94
CA GLN A 88 10.08 -20.66 -17.36
C GLN A 88 9.05 -19.69 -17.97
N TYR A 89 9.46 -18.99 -19.00
CA TYR A 89 8.64 -17.95 -19.66
C TYR A 89 7.33 -18.48 -20.23
N GLU A 90 7.26 -19.75 -20.60
CA GLU A 90 6.07 -20.40 -21.14
C GLU A 90 4.96 -20.58 -20.09
N ARG A 91 5.30 -20.63 -18.81
CA ARG A 91 4.32 -20.76 -17.71
C ARG A 91 3.71 -19.43 -17.30
N ILE A 92 4.41 -18.32 -17.53
CA ILE A 92 3.98 -16.98 -17.11
C ILE A 92 2.62 -16.60 -17.73
N PRO A 93 2.36 -16.81 -19.04
CA PRO A 93 1.04 -16.51 -19.63
C PRO A 93 -0.11 -17.20 -18.92
N HIS A 94 0.03 -18.48 -18.59
CA HIS A 94 -0.97 -19.24 -17.85
C HIS A 94 -1.21 -18.64 -16.46
N VAL A 95 -0.15 -18.39 -15.70
CA VAL A 95 -0.24 -17.76 -14.36
C VAL A 95 -0.95 -16.41 -14.43
N VAL A 96 -0.65 -15.57 -15.42
CA VAL A 96 -1.28 -14.26 -15.60
C VAL A 96 -2.78 -14.38 -15.90
N ARG A 97 -3.19 -15.32 -16.78
CA ARG A 97 -4.61 -15.57 -17.07
C ARG A 97 -5.36 -16.01 -15.80
N GLN A 98 -4.79 -16.92 -15.01
CA GLN A 98 -5.39 -17.33 -13.74
C GLN A 98 -5.41 -16.20 -12.69
N ALA A 99 -4.41 -15.33 -12.70
CA ALA A 99 -4.39 -14.15 -11.84
C ALA A 99 -5.45 -13.10 -12.23
N LEU A 100 -5.80 -12.98 -13.51
CA LEU A 100 -6.90 -12.12 -13.96
C LEU A 100 -8.26 -12.66 -13.50
N TRP A 101 -8.49 -13.98 -13.60
CA TRP A 101 -9.68 -14.62 -13.03
C TRP A 101 -9.79 -14.41 -11.52
N LYS A 102 -8.67 -14.61 -10.81
CA LYS A 102 -8.57 -14.27 -9.37
C LYS A 102 -8.91 -12.80 -9.14
N GLY A 103 -8.33 -11.89 -9.93
CA GLY A 103 -8.55 -10.46 -9.82
C GLY A 103 -10.01 -10.08 -10.02
N LEU A 104 -10.66 -10.64 -11.04
CA LEU A 104 -12.09 -10.44 -11.27
C LEU A 104 -12.92 -10.90 -10.08
N GLY A 105 -12.69 -12.12 -9.57
CA GLY A 105 -13.39 -12.67 -8.41
C GLY A 105 -13.18 -11.84 -7.14
N VAL A 106 -11.93 -11.50 -6.82
CA VAL A 106 -11.59 -10.66 -5.65
C VAL A 106 -12.20 -9.26 -5.80
N GLY A 107 -12.16 -8.68 -6.99
CA GLY A 107 -12.76 -7.37 -7.27
C GLY A 107 -14.27 -7.36 -7.12
N LEU A 108 -14.97 -8.41 -7.57
CA LEU A 108 -16.42 -8.54 -7.40
C LEU A 108 -16.79 -8.72 -5.91
N VAL A 109 -16.07 -9.56 -5.18
CA VAL A 109 -16.28 -9.72 -3.73
C VAL A 109 -16.01 -8.40 -3.00
N ALA A 110 -14.93 -7.70 -3.34
CA ALA A 110 -14.62 -6.40 -2.75
C ALA A 110 -15.70 -5.35 -3.08
N CYS A 111 -16.20 -5.33 -4.32
CA CYS A 111 -17.33 -4.48 -4.70
C CYS A 111 -18.57 -4.76 -3.82
N LEU A 112 -18.93 -6.03 -3.64
CA LEU A 112 -20.05 -6.43 -2.79
C LEU A 112 -19.84 -5.99 -1.33
N LEU A 113 -18.67 -6.29 -0.74
CA LEU A 113 -18.36 -5.94 0.64
C LEU A 113 -18.34 -4.42 0.87
N THR A 114 -17.82 -3.67 -0.10
CA THR A 114 -17.82 -2.20 -0.05
C THR A 114 -19.24 -1.65 -0.06
N ASN A 115 -20.12 -2.22 -0.87
CA ASN A 115 -21.54 -1.83 -0.89
C ASN A 115 -22.27 -2.22 0.41
N LEU A 116 -21.99 -3.39 0.98
CA LEU A 116 -22.56 -3.78 2.27
C LEU A 116 -22.11 -2.86 3.43
N ALA A 117 -20.90 -2.29 3.34
CA ALA A 117 -20.42 -1.35 4.35
C ALA A 117 -21.25 -0.06 4.41
N THR A 118 -21.99 0.33 3.36
CA THR A 118 -22.88 1.50 3.39
C THR A 118 -24.05 1.34 4.37
N LEU A 119 -24.45 0.10 4.67
CA LEU A 119 -25.49 -0.16 5.68
C LEU A 119 -25.12 0.35 7.06
N VAL A 120 -23.83 0.52 7.35
CA VAL A 120 -23.35 1.10 8.61
C VAL A 120 -23.67 2.58 8.68
N PHE A 121 -23.70 3.29 7.55
CA PHE A 121 -23.99 4.73 7.51
C PHE A 121 -25.38 5.07 8.05
N ASP A 122 -26.36 4.19 7.84
CA ASP A 122 -27.74 4.37 8.33
C ASP A 122 -27.82 4.32 9.87
N HIS A 123 -26.81 3.72 10.53
CA HIS A 123 -26.78 3.55 11.99
C HIS A 123 -25.91 4.58 12.72
N ILE A 124 -25.15 5.42 11.99
CA ILE A 124 -24.24 6.42 12.59
C ILE A 124 -24.96 7.73 12.91
N GLY A 125 -26.20 7.92 12.44
CA GLY A 125 -26.97 9.16 12.70
C GLY A 125 -26.48 10.37 11.88
N LEU A 126 -26.08 10.14 10.65
CA LEU A 126 -25.66 11.19 9.71
C LEU A 126 -26.87 12.03 9.24
N GLU A 127 -26.59 13.26 8.83
CA GLU A 127 -27.57 14.06 8.12
C GLU A 127 -28.01 13.33 6.84
N PRO A 128 -29.32 13.25 6.53
CA PRO A 128 -29.85 12.46 5.41
C PRO A 128 -29.19 12.74 4.07
N ALA A 129 -28.87 14.01 3.79
CA ALA A 129 -28.21 14.42 2.55
C ALA A 129 -26.77 13.90 2.47
N VAL A 130 -26.02 13.96 3.58
CA VAL A 130 -24.63 13.47 3.67
C VAL A 130 -24.60 11.94 3.56
N ASN A 131 -25.53 11.23 4.21
CA ASN A 131 -25.67 9.78 4.12
C ASN A 131 -25.96 9.34 2.67
N ALA A 132 -26.92 9.97 2.01
CA ALA A 132 -27.28 9.65 0.62
C ALA A 132 -26.09 9.84 -0.34
N ASN A 133 -25.39 10.97 -0.23
CA ASN A 133 -24.22 11.28 -1.07
C ASN A 133 -23.03 10.35 -0.77
N ALA A 134 -22.76 10.04 0.50
CA ALA A 134 -21.70 9.10 0.87
C ALA A 134 -21.99 7.68 0.36
N SER A 135 -23.23 7.21 0.48
CA SER A 135 -23.65 5.90 -0.01
C SER A 135 -23.56 5.83 -1.53
N MET A 136 -24.04 6.86 -2.23
CA MET A 136 -23.93 6.94 -3.69
C MET A 136 -22.48 6.98 -4.15
N PHE A 137 -21.62 7.74 -3.47
CA PHE A 137 -20.18 7.74 -3.72
C PHE A 137 -19.59 6.33 -3.63
N VAL A 138 -19.89 5.60 -2.56
CA VAL A 138 -19.38 4.23 -2.34
C VAL A 138 -19.92 3.27 -3.40
N HIS A 139 -21.21 3.33 -3.73
CA HIS A 139 -21.81 2.49 -4.77
C HIS A 139 -21.13 2.70 -6.13
N VAL A 140 -20.92 3.94 -6.52
CA VAL A 140 -20.32 4.28 -7.82
C VAL A 140 -18.84 3.88 -7.87
N ILE A 141 -18.05 4.25 -6.85
CA ILE A 141 -16.60 3.97 -6.85
C ILE A 141 -16.31 2.48 -6.79
N SER A 142 -17.15 1.70 -6.11
CA SER A 142 -17.00 0.25 -5.97
C SER A 142 -17.07 -0.50 -7.31
N LEU A 143 -17.74 0.07 -8.33
CA LEU A 143 -17.77 -0.47 -9.70
C LEU A 143 -16.37 -0.48 -10.36
N GLY A 144 -15.45 0.30 -9.85
CA GLY A 144 -14.03 0.26 -10.25
C GLY A 144 -13.23 -0.89 -9.65
N MET A 145 -13.71 -1.57 -8.58
CA MET A 145 -12.95 -2.63 -7.89
C MET A 145 -12.54 -3.80 -8.78
N PRO A 146 -13.41 -4.36 -9.64
CA PRO A 146 -13.00 -5.43 -10.54
C PRO A 146 -11.88 -5.00 -11.49
N ALA A 147 -11.99 -3.80 -12.04
CA ALA A 147 -10.95 -3.23 -12.91
C ALA A 147 -9.64 -3.01 -12.15
N PHE A 148 -9.71 -2.46 -10.95
CA PHE A 148 -8.55 -2.25 -10.09
C PHE A 148 -7.84 -3.56 -9.75
N ALA A 149 -8.58 -4.60 -9.34
CA ALA A 149 -7.99 -5.89 -9.01
C ALA A 149 -7.32 -6.55 -10.23
N CYS A 150 -7.94 -6.50 -11.41
CA CYS A 150 -7.34 -6.97 -12.66
C CYS A 150 -6.11 -6.14 -13.05
N TYR A 151 -6.17 -4.81 -12.92
CA TYR A 151 -5.02 -3.93 -13.12
C TYR A 151 -3.86 -4.30 -12.17
N ARG A 152 -4.15 -4.59 -10.89
CA ARG A 152 -3.13 -5.04 -9.91
C ARG A 152 -2.51 -6.38 -10.27
N ALA A 153 -3.26 -7.31 -10.90
CA ALA A 153 -2.70 -8.53 -11.46
C ALA A 153 -1.68 -8.24 -12.56
N LEU A 154 -2.02 -7.38 -13.50
CA LEU A 154 -1.12 -6.98 -14.59
C LEU A 154 0.06 -6.14 -14.09
N TYR A 155 -0.16 -5.28 -13.09
CA TYR A 155 0.90 -4.56 -12.39
C TYR A 155 1.95 -5.53 -11.81
N GLY A 156 1.49 -6.57 -11.09
CA GLY A 156 2.37 -7.59 -10.53
C GLY A 156 3.13 -8.36 -11.60
N TYR A 157 2.48 -8.71 -12.69
CA TYR A 157 3.11 -9.35 -13.84
C TYR A 157 4.20 -8.47 -14.46
N THR A 158 3.89 -7.22 -14.81
CA THR A 158 4.83 -6.31 -15.48
C THR A 158 6.06 -6.01 -14.62
N THR A 159 5.85 -5.76 -13.32
CA THR A 159 6.96 -5.50 -12.38
C THR A 159 7.85 -6.72 -12.19
N SER A 160 7.28 -7.92 -12.17
CA SER A 160 8.01 -9.17 -11.95
C SER A 160 8.85 -9.62 -13.15
N ILE A 161 8.54 -9.12 -14.36
CA ILE A 161 9.40 -9.28 -15.56
C ILE A 161 10.30 -8.05 -15.79
N ASN A 162 10.52 -7.23 -14.77
CA ASN A 162 11.35 -6.02 -14.79
C ASN A 162 10.84 -4.89 -15.71
N GLN A 163 9.56 -4.89 -16.08
CA GLN A 163 8.93 -3.85 -16.91
C GLN A 163 8.11 -2.90 -16.02
N THR A 164 8.77 -1.89 -15.43
CA THR A 164 8.11 -0.96 -14.49
C THR A 164 7.65 0.36 -15.12
N LYS A 165 8.17 0.71 -16.30
CA LYS A 165 7.79 1.96 -17.01
C LYS A 165 6.28 2.08 -17.29
N PRO A 166 5.57 1.04 -17.73
CA PRO A 166 4.13 1.13 -17.97
C PRO A 166 3.35 1.54 -16.72
N VAL A 167 3.75 1.01 -15.57
CA VAL A 167 3.12 1.33 -14.28
C VAL A 167 3.17 2.84 -13.99
N MET A 168 4.34 3.44 -14.16
CA MET A 168 4.53 4.89 -13.97
C MET A 168 3.69 5.70 -14.97
N VAL A 169 3.82 5.40 -16.26
CA VAL A 169 3.15 6.16 -17.32
C VAL A 169 1.64 6.10 -17.17
N ILE A 170 1.08 4.91 -16.94
CA ILE A 170 -0.36 4.72 -16.80
C ILE A 170 -0.89 5.41 -15.54
N ALA A 171 -0.15 5.35 -14.42
CA ALA A 171 -0.56 6.03 -13.20
C ALA A 171 -0.54 7.57 -13.33
N VAL A 172 0.48 8.13 -14.00
CA VAL A 172 0.55 9.58 -14.25
C VAL A 172 -0.56 10.02 -15.20
N LEU A 173 -0.79 9.28 -16.29
CA LEU A 173 -1.91 9.56 -17.20
C LEU A 173 -3.27 9.40 -16.49
N GLY A 174 -3.39 8.41 -15.59
CA GLY A 174 -4.57 8.23 -14.74
C GLY A 174 -4.82 9.42 -13.83
N LEU A 175 -3.78 10.00 -13.22
CA LEU A 175 -3.88 11.22 -12.41
C LEU A 175 -4.38 12.40 -13.26
N LEU A 176 -3.78 12.64 -14.41
CA LEU A 176 -4.19 13.74 -15.31
C LEU A 176 -5.65 13.56 -15.77
N PHE A 177 -6.02 12.33 -16.12
CA PHE A 177 -7.40 11.99 -16.47
C PHE A 177 -8.36 12.22 -15.29
N ASN A 178 -8.01 11.76 -14.09
CA ASN A 178 -8.81 11.94 -12.88
C ASN A 178 -9.06 13.43 -12.59
N VAL A 179 -8.03 14.26 -12.60
CA VAL A 179 -8.15 15.72 -12.38
C VAL A 179 -9.04 16.36 -13.45
N PHE A 180 -8.86 15.99 -14.71
CA PHE A 180 -9.64 16.53 -15.80
C PHE A 180 -11.12 16.14 -15.71
N VAL A 181 -11.43 14.87 -15.47
CA VAL A 181 -12.82 14.39 -15.37
C VAL A 181 -13.48 14.87 -14.07
N ASN A 182 -12.72 15.01 -12.98
CA ASN A 182 -13.19 15.69 -11.76
C ASN A 182 -13.63 17.12 -12.06
N TRP A 183 -12.83 17.88 -12.82
CA TRP A 183 -13.19 19.24 -13.22
C TRP A 183 -14.46 19.28 -14.08
N LEU A 184 -14.68 18.28 -14.92
CA LEU A 184 -15.92 18.17 -15.70
C LEU A 184 -17.14 17.83 -14.83
N LEU A 185 -17.04 16.79 -13.99
CA LEU A 185 -18.21 16.19 -13.33
C LEU A 185 -18.52 16.82 -11.96
N ILE A 186 -17.53 17.29 -11.23
CA ILE A 186 -17.77 17.96 -9.94
C ILE A 186 -18.43 19.32 -10.17
N TYR A 187 -17.92 20.09 -11.14
CA TYR A 187 -18.39 21.47 -11.39
C TYR A 187 -19.43 21.59 -12.51
N GLY A 188 -19.62 20.53 -13.31
CA GLY A 188 -20.58 20.55 -14.42
C GLY A 188 -20.11 21.38 -15.63
N ASN A 189 -18.80 21.41 -15.89
CA ASN A 189 -18.26 22.15 -17.03
C ASN A 189 -18.58 21.46 -18.37
N TRP A 190 -18.55 22.23 -19.45
CA TRP A 190 -18.83 21.77 -20.82
C TRP A 190 -20.23 21.13 -21.01
N GLY A 191 -21.20 21.52 -20.20
CA GLY A 191 -22.58 20.99 -20.31
C GLY A 191 -22.76 19.60 -19.67
N MET A 192 -21.77 19.10 -18.96
CA MET A 192 -21.89 17.88 -18.18
C MET A 192 -22.73 18.12 -16.91
N PRO A 193 -23.41 17.09 -16.37
CA PRO A 193 -24.18 17.23 -15.15
C PRO A 193 -23.25 17.56 -13.98
N LYS A 194 -23.65 18.50 -13.13
CA LYS A 194 -22.95 18.84 -11.89
C LYS A 194 -23.27 17.77 -10.83
N LEU A 195 -22.35 16.84 -10.63
CA LEU A 195 -22.52 15.69 -9.72
C LEU A 195 -21.90 15.90 -8.32
N GLY A 196 -21.21 17.03 -8.10
CA GLY A 196 -20.54 17.29 -6.83
C GLY A 196 -19.55 16.18 -6.44
N GLY A 197 -19.58 15.74 -5.18
CA GLY A 197 -18.71 14.68 -4.68
C GLY A 197 -18.89 13.33 -5.35
N VAL A 198 -20.09 13.00 -5.82
CA VAL A 198 -20.32 11.75 -6.57
C VAL A 198 -19.57 11.79 -7.91
N GLY A 199 -19.37 12.98 -8.49
CA GLY A 199 -18.60 13.15 -9.72
C GLY A 199 -17.16 12.64 -9.61
N CYS A 200 -16.50 12.80 -8.45
CA CYS A 200 -15.16 12.25 -8.27
C CYS A 200 -15.17 10.70 -8.17
N ALA A 201 -16.21 10.10 -7.59
CA ALA A 201 -16.38 8.65 -7.60
C ALA A 201 -16.51 8.09 -9.03
N VAL A 202 -17.30 8.76 -9.86
CA VAL A 202 -17.45 8.41 -11.28
C VAL A 202 -16.11 8.52 -12.01
N ALA A 203 -15.40 9.63 -11.83
CA ALA A 203 -14.09 9.86 -12.45
C ALA A 203 -13.07 8.77 -12.06
N THR A 204 -13.02 8.42 -10.78
CA THR A 204 -12.12 7.39 -10.26
C THR A 204 -12.51 6.00 -10.76
N ALA A 205 -13.79 5.64 -10.77
CA ALA A 205 -14.26 4.36 -11.30
C ALA A 205 -13.94 4.20 -12.79
N ILE A 206 -14.23 5.21 -13.61
CA ILE A 206 -13.87 5.21 -15.04
C ILE A 206 -12.36 5.16 -15.21
N GLY A 207 -11.60 5.93 -14.41
CA GLY A 207 -10.15 5.95 -14.43
C GLY A 207 -9.54 4.55 -14.20
N MET A 208 -10.11 3.75 -13.28
CA MET A 208 -9.65 2.37 -13.04
C MET A 208 -9.86 1.46 -14.25
N TRP A 209 -10.99 1.55 -14.92
CA TRP A 209 -11.23 0.80 -16.17
C TRP A 209 -10.32 1.25 -17.30
N LEU A 210 -10.05 2.56 -17.42
CA LEU A 210 -9.11 3.08 -18.41
C LEU A 210 -7.66 2.67 -18.10
N MET A 211 -7.24 2.68 -16.84
CA MET A 211 -5.92 2.20 -16.45
C MET A 211 -5.75 0.70 -16.77
N LEU A 212 -6.78 -0.12 -16.54
CA LEU A 212 -6.79 -1.52 -16.96
C LEU A 212 -6.67 -1.63 -18.49
N GLY A 213 -7.49 -0.90 -19.24
CA GLY A 213 -7.44 -0.88 -20.71
C GLY A 213 -6.08 -0.42 -21.25
N ALA A 214 -5.51 0.63 -20.66
CA ALA A 214 -4.19 1.13 -21.02
C ALA A 214 -3.07 0.09 -20.76
N MET A 215 -3.16 -0.64 -19.64
CA MET A 215 -2.21 -1.71 -19.33
C MET A 215 -2.34 -2.88 -20.30
N LEU A 216 -3.57 -3.29 -20.63
CA LEU A 216 -3.83 -4.32 -21.65
C LEU A 216 -3.28 -3.90 -23.02
N PHE A 217 -3.54 -2.67 -23.42
CA PHE A 217 -3.04 -2.10 -24.68
C PHE A 217 -1.50 -2.06 -24.70
N TRP A 218 -0.88 -1.64 -23.61
CA TRP A 218 0.59 -1.61 -23.49
C TRP A 218 1.20 -3.00 -23.63
N ILE A 219 0.66 -3.98 -22.91
CA ILE A 219 1.13 -5.38 -22.97
C ILE A 219 0.97 -5.96 -24.39
N HIS A 220 -0.13 -5.60 -25.08
CA HIS A 220 -0.35 -6.05 -26.47
C HIS A 220 0.65 -5.43 -27.44
N SER A 221 0.98 -4.16 -27.28
CA SER A 221 1.76 -3.38 -28.25
C SER A 221 3.28 -3.49 -28.07
N ALA A 222 3.75 -3.68 -26.83
CA ALA A 222 5.17 -3.59 -26.53
C ALA A 222 5.92 -4.92 -26.78
N PRO A 223 7.05 -4.89 -27.54
CA PRO A 223 7.81 -6.09 -27.88
C PRO A 223 8.35 -6.85 -26.67
N ALA A 224 8.55 -6.15 -25.53
CA ALA A 224 9.08 -6.75 -24.30
C ALA A 224 8.22 -7.88 -23.72
N TYR A 225 6.94 -7.95 -24.11
CA TYR A 225 5.99 -8.95 -23.62
C TYR A 225 5.81 -10.15 -24.56
N ARG A 226 6.46 -10.18 -25.73
CA ARG A 226 6.23 -11.24 -26.75
C ARG A 226 6.44 -12.65 -26.22
N GLN A 227 7.48 -12.88 -25.39
CA GLN A 227 7.78 -14.20 -24.83
C GLN A 227 6.81 -14.63 -23.74
N THR A 228 6.17 -13.69 -23.07
CA THR A 228 5.29 -13.94 -21.92
C THR A 228 3.88 -13.44 -22.16
N TYR A 229 3.49 -13.23 -23.43
CA TYR A 229 2.21 -12.62 -23.79
C TYR A 229 1.03 -13.50 -23.35
N PRO A 230 0.14 -13.00 -22.46
CA PRO A 230 -0.87 -13.84 -21.82
C PRO A 230 -2.12 -14.09 -22.66
N PHE A 231 -2.37 -13.31 -23.74
CA PHE A 231 -3.65 -13.33 -24.46
C PHE A 231 -3.59 -14.10 -25.79
N THR A 232 -2.79 -15.18 -25.86
CA THR A 232 -2.67 -16.03 -27.05
C THR A 232 -3.89 -16.92 -27.27
N HIS A 233 -4.50 -17.39 -26.19
CA HIS A 233 -5.69 -18.24 -26.20
C HIS A 233 -6.50 -18.03 -24.92
N TRP A 234 -7.79 -18.42 -24.97
CA TRP A 234 -8.65 -18.37 -23.80
C TRP A 234 -8.43 -19.57 -22.91
N GLU A 235 -8.39 -19.35 -21.57
CA GLU A 235 -8.36 -20.40 -20.57
C GLU A 235 -9.45 -20.16 -19.51
N TRP A 236 -10.12 -21.24 -19.13
CA TRP A 236 -11.08 -21.22 -18.03
C TRP A 236 -10.37 -21.14 -16.68
N PRO A 237 -11.06 -20.66 -15.63
CA PRO A 237 -10.46 -20.57 -14.30
C PRO A 237 -10.04 -21.96 -13.78
N ASN A 238 -8.80 -22.05 -13.33
CA ASN A 238 -8.25 -23.21 -12.62
C ASN A 238 -8.30 -22.94 -11.12
N TRP A 239 -9.30 -23.47 -10.45
CA TRP A 239 -9.54 -23.23 -9.02
C TRP A 239 -8.39 -23.65 -8.13
N ARG A 240 -7.60 -24.65 -8.52
CA ARG A 240 -6.41 -25.08 -7.76
C ARG A 240 -5.32 -24.02 -7.77
N GLU A 241 -5.04 -23.41 -8.91
CA GLU A 241 -4.04 -22.35 -9.02
C GLU A 241 -4.51 -21.03 -8.42
N ILE A 242 -5.77 -20.67 -8.68
CA ILE A 242 -6.40 -19.51 -8.04
C ILE A 242 -6.38 -19.67 -6.52
N GLY A 243 -6.72 -20.86 -6.00
CA GLY A 243 -6.67 -21.17 -4.57
C GLY A 243 -5.26 -21.06 -3.98
N SER A 244 -4.25 -21.54 -4.70
CA SER A 244 -2.84 -21.37 -4.30
C SER A 244 -2.42 -19.91 -4.21
N MET A 245 -2.78 -19.09 -5.22
CA MET A 245 -2.51 -17.65 -5.20
C MET A 245 -3.29 -16.91 -4.11
N LEU A 246 -4.54 -17.33 -3.82
CA LEU A 246 -5.32 -16.76 -2.72
C LEU A 246 -4.73 -17.14 -1.36
N HIS A 247 -4.25 -18.38 -1.20
CA HIS A 247 -3.58 -18.82 0.02
C HIS A 247 -2.34 -17.99 0.39
N MET A 248 -1.61 -17.50 -0.60
CA MET A 248 -0.52 -16.54 -0.41
C MET A 248 -1.02 -15.11 -0.29
N GLY A 249 -2.03 -14.72 -1.05
CA GLY A 249 -2.52 -13.35 -1.16
C GLY A 249 -3.35 -12.90 0.04
N ILE A 250 -4.25 -13.76 0.55
CA ILE A 250 -5.11 -13.41 1.70
C ILE A 250 -4.29 -12.98 2.92
N PRO A 251 -3.22 -13.69 3.34
CA PRO A 251 -2.39 -13.22 4.44
C PRO A 251 -1.79 -11.83 4.19
N ILE A 252 -1.39 -11.53 2.96
CA ILE A 252 -0.87 -10.20 2.61
C ILE A 252 -1.98 -9.15 2.72
N GLY A 253 -3.18 -9.45 2.21
CA GLY A 253 -4.34 -8.56 2.33
C GLY A 253 -4.74 -8.31 3.78
N VAL A 254 -4.75 -9.34 4.62
CA VAL A 254 -5.02 -9.22 6.07
C VAL A 254 -3.97 -8.34 6.76
N THR A 255 -2.70 -8.43 6.35
CA THR A 255 -1.66 -7.56 6.87
C THR A 255 -1.96 -6.08 6.60
N TYR A 256 -2.27 -5.74 5.35
CA TYR A 256 -2.60 -4.36 4.98
C TYR A 256 -3.90 -3.88 5.62
N PHE A 257 -4.92 -4.75 5.70
CA PHE A 257 -6.16 -4.45 6.41
C PHE A 257 -5.88 -4.14 7.89
N ALA A 258 -5.10 -4.98 8.57
CA ALA A 258 -4.76 -4.80 9.98
C ALA A 258 -4.02 -3.48 10.22
N GLU A 259 -3.08 -3.14 9.34
CA GLU A 259 -2.32 -1.90 9.41
C GLU A 259 -3.23 -0.67 9.26
N VAL A 260 -3.99 -0.58 8.16
CA VAL A 260 -4.87 0.58 7.89
C VAL A 260 -5.98 0.69 8.93
N SER A 261 -6.57 -0.42 9.36
CA SER A 261 -7.61 -0.41 10.40
C SER A 261 -7.07 0.00 11.78
N ALA A 262 -5.83 -0.35 12.11
CA ALA A 262 -5.19 0.11 13.34
C ALA A 262 -4.96 1.63 13.34
N PHE A 263 -4.47 2.20 12.24
CA PHE A 263 -4.35 3.66 12.10
C PHE A 263 -5.70 4.37 12.15
N GLY A 264 -6.73 3.78 11.53
CA GLY A 264 -8.10 4.28 11.63
C GLY A 264 -8.62 4.27 13.06
N ALA A 265 -8.39 3.17 13.80
CA ALA A 265 -8.79 3.07 15.21
C ALA A 265 -8.07 4.12 16.09
N VAL A 266 -6.76 4.33 15.88
CA VAL A 266 -6.00 5.39 16.56
C VAL A 266 -6.59 6.75 16.26
N SER A 267 -6.90 7.07 15.01
CA SER A 267 -7.50 8.35 14.62
C SER A 267 -8.86 8.58 15.31
N LEU A 268 -9.70 7.56 15.41
CA LEU A 268 -10.98 7.62 16.12
C LEU A 268 -10.80 7.85 17.63
N LEU A 269 -9.82 7.21 18.25
CA LEU A 269 -9.54 7.37 19.68
C LEU A 269 -8.94 8.76 19.98
N VAL A 270 -8.07 9.27 19.12
CA VAL A 270 -7.49 10.62 19.23
C VAL A 270 -8.58 11.69 19.08
N ALA A 271 -9.65 11.43 18.31
CA ALA A 271 -10.76 12.37 18.14
C ALA A 271 -11.44 12.77 19.45
N ARG A 272 -11.37 11.94 20.50
CA ARG A 272 -11.91 12.23 21.83
C ARG A 272 -11.22 13.39 22.56
N PHE A 273 -10.00 13.75 22.14
CA PHE A 273 -9.20 14.81 22.76
C PHE A 273 -9.35 16.18 22.09
N GLY A 274 -10.27 16.30 21.14
CA GLY A 274 -10.61 17.56 20.48
C GLY A 274 -9.85 17.85 19.21
N VAL A 275 -10.23 18.96 18.57
CA VAL A 275 -9.84 19.31 17.19
C VAL A 275 -8.32 19.47 17.03
N VAL A 276 -7.65 20.09 18.00
CA VAL A 276 -6.18 20.31 17.94
C VAL A 276 -5.43 18.99 17.88
N GLN A 277 -5.82 18.01 18.72
CA GLN A 277 -5.17 16.69 18.75
C GLN A 277 -5.39 15.91 17.45
N VAL A 278 -6.62 15.92 16.93
CA VAL A 278 -6.97 15.26 15.67
C VAL A 278 -6.22 15.89 14.50
N SER A 279 -6.24 17.23 14.41
CA SER A 279 -5.59 17.94 13.30
C SER A 279 -4.08 17.69 13.28
N ALA A 280 -3.42 17.79 14.43
CA ALA A 280 -1.98 17.52 14.52
C ALA A 280 -1.64 16.06 14.18
N HIS A 281 -2.45 15.09 14.67
CA HIS A 281 -2.30 13.68 14.35
C HIS A 281 -2.47 13.41 12.86
N GLN A 282 -3.51 13.96 12.23
CA GLN A 282 -3.78 13.76 10.80
C GLN A 282 -2.67 14.36 9.92
N ILE A 283 -2.15 15.53 10.28
CA ILE A 283 -1.01 16.14 9.55
C ILE A 283 0.22 15.23 9.65
N ALA A 284 0.57 14.78 10.87
CA ALA A 284 1.72 13.91 11.08
C ALA A 284 1.57 12.57 10.34
N LEU A 285 0.36 11.97 10.37
CA LEU A 285 0.05 10.73 9.68
C LEU A 285 0.08 10.89 8.15
N ASN A 286 -0.46 11.98 7.63
CA ASN A 286 -0.44 12.28 6.20
C ASN A 286 1.00 12.40 5.68
N PHE A 287 1.83 13.17 6.38
CA PHE A 287 3.23 13.32 6.03
C PHE A 287 4.00 11.98 6.10
N ALA A 288 3.79 11.21 7.17
CA ALA A 288 4.40 9.88 7.32
C ALA A 288 3.98 8.94 6.17
N SER A 289 2.71 9.00 5.74
CA SER A 289 2.20 8.19 4.62
C SER A 289 2.83 8.55 3.28
N LEU A 290 3.13 9.82 3.03
CA LEU A 290 3.86 10.23 1.82
C LEU A 290 5.29 9.66 1.81
N VAL A 291 5.99 9.72 2.93
CA VAL A 291 7.35 9.16 3.07
C VAL A 291 7.32 7.63 2.93
N PHE A 292 6.29 6.98 3.43
CA PHE A 292 6.06 5.53 3.34
C PHE A 292 6.01 4.99 1.90
N MET A 293 5.64 5.82 0.91
CA MET A 293 5.59 5.37 -0.50
C MET A 293 6.94 4.88 -1.01
N VAL A 294 8.06 5.37 -0.45
CA VAL A 294 9.41 4.95 -0.86
C VAL A 294 9.73 3.53 -0.38
N PRO A 295 9.67 3.20 0.92
CA PRO A 295 9.89 1.82 1.37
C PRO A 295 8.88 0.83 0.77
N LEU A 296 7.63 1.24 0.53
CA LEU A 296 6.64 0.42 -0.16
C LEU A 296 7.10 0.05 -1.58
N SER A 297 7.64 1.02 -2.32
CA SER A 297 8.15 0.81 -3.68
C SER A 297 9.40 -0.08 -3.70
N PHE A 298 10.31 0.10 -2.74
CA PHE A 298 11.44 -0.83 -2.54
C PHE A 298 10.97 -2.23 -2.17
N GLY A 299 9.91 -2.36 -1.38
CA GLY A 299 9.31 -3.62 -1.01
C GLY A 299 8.87 -4.45 -2.22
N VAL A 300 8.17 -3.83 -3.18
CA VAL A 300 7.76 -4.52 -4.43
C VAL A 300 8.98 -4.94 -5.25
N GLY A 301 9.99 -4.07 -5.35
CA GLY A 301 11.26 -4.40 -6.00
C GLY A 301 11.98 -5.57 -5.32
N LEU A 302 11.95 -5.65 -3.98
CA LEU A 302 12.53 -6.74 -3.20
C LEU A 302 11.82 -8.06 -3.43
N ILE A 303 10.49 -8.10 -3.47
CA ILE A 303 9.73 -9.30 -3.82
C ILE A 303 10.21 -9.84 -5.18
N THR A 304 10.36 -8.95 -6.16
CA THR A 304 10.80 -9.32 -7.51
C THR A 304 12.24 -9.85 -7.50
N ARG A 305 13.20 -9.13 -6.90
CA ARG A 305 14.62 -9.52 -6.91
C ARG A 305 14.89 -10.80 -6.14
N VAL A 306 14.32 -10.93 -4.95
CA VAL A 306 14.44 -12.15 -4.13
C VAL A 306 13.77 -13.33 -4.81
N GLY A 307 12.56 -13.14 -5.36
CA GLY A 307 11.83 -14.16 -6.10
C GLY A 307 12.58 -14.65 -7.34
N GLN A 308 13.14 -13.75 -8.13
CA GLN A 308 13.96 -14.10 -9.30
C GLN A 308 15.21 -14.90 -8.90
N ALA A 309 15.95 -14.44 -7.87
CA ALA A 309 17.14 -15.16 -7.41
C ALA A 309 16.83 -16.57 -6.91
N LEU A 310 15.68 -16.76 -6.24
CA LEU A 310 15.22 -18.08 -5.82
C LEU A 310 14.76 -18.94 -7.01
N GLY A 311 14.13 -18.34 -8.00
CA GLY A 311 13.76 -19.02 -9.26
C GLY A 311 15.01 -19.51 -10.03
N GLU A 312 16.09 -18.74 -10.04
CA GLU A 312 17.40 -19.12 -10.58
C GLU A 312 18.07 -20.27 -9.80
N GLY A 313 17.50 -20.72 -8.69
CA GLY A 313 18.11 -21.71 -7.82
C GLY A 313 19.31 -21.18 -7.02
N ASN A 314 19.41 -19.85 -6.83
CA ASN A 314 20.53 -19.21 -6.14
C ASN A 314 20.09 -18.55 -4.81
N PRO A 315 19.99 -19.32 -3.71
CA PRO A 315 19.58 -18.81 -2.42
C PRO A 315 20.58 -17.82 -1.79
N GLU A 316 21.88 -17.92 -2.15
CA GLU A 316 22.90 -16.97 -1.70
C GLU A 316 22.65 -15.58 -2.27
N ARG A 317 22.32 -15.50 -3.57
CA ARG A 317 21.94 -14.26 -4.25
C ARG A 317 20.64 -13.70 -3.67
N ALA A 318 19.64 -14.54 -3.40
CA ALA A 318 18.40 -14.14 -2.80
C ALA A 318 18.60 -13.50 -1.42
N ARG A 319 19.45 -14.11 -0.58
CA ARG A 319 19.84 -13.57 0.71
C ARG A 319 20.58 -12.25 0.56
N PHE A 320 21.53 -12.16 -0.35
CA PHE A 320 22.28 -10.93 -0.62
C PHE A 320 21.36 -9.79 -1.06
N ALA A 321 20.48 -10.03 -2.05
CA ALA A 321 19.50 -9.05 -2.53
C ALA A 321 18.55 -8.58 -1.43
N ALA A 322 18.08 -9.50 -0.58
CA ALA A 322 17.22 -9.18 0.56
C ALA A 322 17.90 -8.19 1.52
N TRP A 323 19.15 -8.46 1.93
CA TRP A 323 19.86 -7.60 2.88
C TRP A 323 20.31 -6.28 2.28
N VAL A 324 20.69 -6.24 1.00
CA VAL A 324 20.98 -4.98 0.30
C VAL A 324 19.73 -4.09 0.26
N GLY A 325 18.58 -4.67 -0.04
CA GLY A 325 17.32 -3.90 -0.09
C GLY A 325 16.84 -3.42 1.29
N VAL A 326 17.00 -4.24 2.34
CA VAL A 326 16.74 -3.81 3.73
C VAL A 326 17.66 -2.66 4.11
N ALA A 327 18.96 -2.75 3.80
CA ALA A 327 19.91 -1.68 4.06
C ALA A 327 19.58 -0.40 3.29
N MET A 328 19.14 -0.48 2.02
CA MET A 328 18.70 0.68 1.23
C MET A 328 17.47 1.34 1.85
N SER A 329 16.48 0.54 2.26
CA SER A 329 15.26 1.04 2.92
C SER A 329 15.58 1.72 4.24
N LEU A 330 16.48 1.14 5.04
CA LEU A 330 16.92 1.72 6.30
C LEU A 330 17.73 3.02 6.09
N ALA A 331 18.63 3.04 5.10
CA ALA A 331 19.37 4.27 4.75
C ALA A 331 18.43 5.40 4.35
N PHE A 332 17.41 5.11 3.53
CA PHE A 332 16.37 6.08 3.20
C PHE A 332 15.59 6.52 4.44
N ALA A 333 15.23 5.59 5.33
CA ALA A 333 14.51 5.91 6.57
C ALA A 333 15.33 6.83 7.48
N VAL A 334 16.64 6.62 7.60
CA VAL A 334 17.54 7.52 8.34
C VAL A 334 17.58 8.91 7.72
N LEU A 335 17.68 9.00 6.40
CA LEU A 335 17.66 10.29 5.68
C LEU A 335 16.32 11.00 5.87
N SER A 336 15.19 10.28 5.73
CA SER A 336 13.86 10.86 5.91
C SER A 336 13.59 11.25 7.36
N ALA A 337 14.03 10.46 8.34
CA ALA A 337 13.94 10.81 9.75
C ALA A 337 14.77 12.06 10.06
N GLY A 338 16.00 12.17 9.55
CA GLY A 338 16.81 13.36 9.67
C GLY A 338 16.15 14.59 9.04
N PHE A 339 15.54 14.45 7.87
CA PHE A 339 14.77 15.51 7.21
C PHE A 339 13.57 15.93 8.08
N ILE A 340 12.78 14.99 8.59
CA ILE A 340 11.65 15.28 9.48
C ILE A 340 12.12 16.06 10.72
N LEU A 341 13.19 15.61 11.37
CA LEU A 341 13.72 16.25 12.57
C LEU A 341 14.20 17.67 12.29
N ALA A 342 14.88 17.90 11.17
CA ALA A 342 15.39 19.21 10.77
C ALA A 342 14.28 20.20 10.39
N PHE A 343 13.24 19.71 9.68
CA PHE A 343 12.20 20.54 9.07
C PHE A 343 10.81 20.41 9.72
N ARG A 344 10.69 19.79 10.89
CA ARG A 344 9.39 19.53 11.56
C ARG A 344 8.51 20.78 11.72
N TRP A 345 9.12 21.94 12.00
CA TRP A 345 8.40 23.19 12.16
C TRP A 345 7.94 23.75 10.81
N GLN A 346 8.75 23.65 9.79
CA GLN A 346 8.39 24.07 8.43
C GLN A 346 7.29 23.18 7.87
N ILE A 347 7.38 21.86 8.11
CA ILE A 347 6.33 20.90 7.74
C ILE A 347 5.01 21.29 8.44
N ALA A 348 5.01 21.49 9.75
CA ALA A 348 3.81 21.89 10.49
C ALA A 348 3.20 23.20 9.97
N ARG A 349 4.04 24.20 9.70
CA ARG A 349 3.59 25.51 9.16
C ARG A 349 3.04 25.41 7.73
N ALA A 350 3.54 24.48 6.92
CA ALA A 350 3.04 24.28 5.57
C ALA A 350 1.61 23.71 5.52
N TYR A 351 1.21 22.98 6.57
CA TYR A 351 -0.12 22.34 6.64
C TYR A 351 -1.17 23.21 7.33
N THR A 352 -0.79 24.05 8.28
CA THR A 352 -1.74 24.83 9.08
C THR A 352 -1.16 26.17 9.55
N SER A 353 -2.04 27.17 9.72
CA SER A 353 -1.70 28.46 10.31
C SER A 353 -1.98 28.50 11.82
N ASP A 354 -2.68 27.52 12.41
CA ASP A 354 -2.99 27.47 13.83
C ASP A 354 -1.75 27.16 14.68
N PRO A 355 -1.29 28.07 15.56
CA PRO A 355 -0.10 27.86 16.38
C PRO A 355 -0.16 26.65 17.31
N ALA A 356 -1.35 26.34 17.87
CA ALA A 356 -1.53 25.23 18.78
C ALA A 356 -1.36 23.90 18.04
N VAL A 357 -1.95 23.79 16.84
CA VAL A 357 -1.82 22.62 15.97
C VAL A 357 -0.38 22.49 15.49
N GLN A 358 0.29 23.60 15.09
CA GLN A 358 1.69 23.59 14.67
C GLN A 358 2.62 23.03 15.75
N GLN A 359 2.45 23.50 17.00
CA GLN A 359 3.28 23.07 18.12
C GLN A 359 3.12 21.58 18.40
N LEU A 360 1.90 21.10 18.47
CA LEU A 360 1.62 19.68 18.69
C LEU A 360 2.09 18.81 17.51
N CYS A 361 1.83 19.25 16.29
CA CYS A 361 2.29 18.55 15.07
C CYS A 361 3.82 18.43 15.05
N ALA A 362 4.56 19.50 15.33
CA ALA A 362 6.02 19.45 15.41
C ALA A 362 6.52 18.50 16.51
N HIS A 363 5.77 18.33 17.59
CA HIS A 363 6.06 17.35 18.64
C HIS A 363 5.76 15.91 18.15
N LEU A 364 4.62 15.68 17.50
CA LEU A 364 4.27 14.36 16.97
C LEU A 364 5.20 13.92 15.84
N LEU A 365 5.74 14.84 15.05
CA LEU A 365 6.73 14.56 14.02
C LEU A 365 8.06 13.99 14.58
N LEU A 366 8.38 14.19 15.86
CA LEU A 366 9.49 13.50 16.51
C LEU A 366 9.23 11.98 16.59
N PHE A 367 8.02 11.59 16.97
CA PHE A 367 7.63 10.18 16.97
C PHE A 367 7.53 9.63 15.55
N ALA A 368 7.04 10.45 14.60
CA ALA A 368 6.99 10.07 13.18
C ALA A 368 8.39 9.79 12.60
N ALA A 369 9.43 10.53 13.02
CA ALA A 369 10.81 10.26 12.60
C ALA A 369 11.31 8.90 13.10
N LEU A 370 11.04 8.54 14.36
CA LEU A 370 11.35 7.23 14.91
C LEU A 370 10.52 6.11 14.25
N PHE A 371 9.24 6.39 14.03
CA PHE A 371 8.31 5.50 13.32
C PHE A 371 8.85 5.10 11.95
N GLN A 372 9.40 6.05 11.16
CA GLN A 372 9.94 5.78 9.83
C GLN A 372 11.03 4.71 9.82
N LEU A 373 11.89 4.66 10.84
CA LEU A 373 12.97 3.66 10.93
C LEU A 373 12.39 2.25 11.08
N SER A 374 11.44 2.08 11.98
CA SER A 374 10.78 0.81 12.23
C SER A 374 9.90 0.40 11.06
N ASP A 375 9.16 1.33 10.48
CA ASP A 375 8.24 1.12 9.38
C ASP A 375 8.97 0.68 8.10
N ALA A 376 9.99 1.41 7.67
CA ALA A 376 10.79 1.04 6.50
C ALA A 376 11.47 -0.32 6.67
N THR A 377 11.95 -0.64 7.87
CA THR A 377 12.58 -1.93 8.17
C THR A 377 11.54 -3.06 8.09
N GLN A 378 10.35 -2.89 8.71
CA GLN A 378 9.31 -3.91 8.69
C GLN A 378 8.78 -4.16 7.27
N VAL A 379 8.59 -3.11 6.46
CA VAL A 379 8.12 -3.24 5.08
C VAL A 379 9.15 -3.97 4.21
N ALA A 380 10.43 -3.59 4.30
CA ALA A 380 11.49 -4.21 3.52
C ALA A 380 11.68 -5.70 3.90
N THR A 381 11.75 -6.02 5.20
CA THR A 381 11.92 -7.39 5.68
C THR A 381 10.71 -8.27 5.37
N SER A 382 9.49 -7.76 5.58
CA SER A 382 8.25 -8.43 5.22
C SER A 382 8.18 -8.73 3.72
N SER A 383 8.55 -7.77 2.89
CA SER A 383 8.57 -7.92 1.42
C SER A 383 9.61 -8.94 0.97
N ALA A 384 10.82 -8.92 1.55
CA ALA A 384 11.83 -9.92 1.29
C ALA A 384 11.33 -11.33 1.65
N ILE A 385 10.71 -11.51 2.82
CA ILE A 385 10.12 -12.80 3.26
C ILE A 385 9.03 -13.27 2.29
N ARG A 386 8.19 -12.35 1.77
CA ARG A 386 7.19 -12.65 0.73
C ARG A 386 7.84 -13.15 -0.57
N GLY A 387 9.03 -12.63 -0.92
CA GLY A 387 9.85 -13.16 -2.01
C GLY A 387 10.22 -14.63 -1.85
N TYR A 388 10.36 -15.13 -0.62
CA TYR A 388 10.53 -16.56 -0.30
C TYR A 388 9.22 -17.39 -0.31
N LYS A 389 8.10 -16.84 -0.77
CA LYS A 389 6.75 -17.44 -0.75
C LYS A 389 6.20 -17.68 0.67
N VAL A 390 6.73 -16.99 1.66
CA VAL A 390 6.26 -17.06 3.05
C VAL A 390 5.42 -15.81 3.34
N THR A 391 4.12 -15.98 3.58
CA THR A 391 3.18 -14.86 3.76
C THR A 391 2.44 -14.88 5.08
N ARG A 392 2.23 -16.07 5.66
CA ARG A 392 1.52 -16.24 6.95
C ARG A 392 2.30 -15.69 8.14
N GLN A 393 3.61 -15.93 8.18
CA GLN A 393 4.44 -15.50 9.31
C GLN A 393 4.53 -13.97 9.40
N PRO A 394 4.80 -13.22 8.32
CA PRO A 394 4.72 -11.75 8.37
C PRO A 394 3.33 -11.25 8.79
N MET A 395 2.25 -11.87 8.29
CA MET A 395 0.89 -11.52 8.70
C MET A 395 0.69 -11.65 10.21
N GLN A 396 1.05 -12.80 10.79
CA GLN A 396 0.89 -13.04 12.23
C GLN A 396 1.67 -12.02 13.07
N ILE A 397 2.93 -11.77 12.70
CA ILE A 397 3.77 -10.80 13.42
C ILE A 397 3.17 -9.39 13.34
N GLN A 398 2.72 -8.96 12.15
CA GLN A 398 2.19 -7.61 11.96
C GLN A 398 0.81 -7.43 12.61
N VAL A 399 -0.10 -8.41 12.50
CA VAL A 399 -1.39 -8.35 13.19
C VAL A 399 -1.21 -8.26 14.70
N LEU A 400 -0.34 -9.09 15.28
CA LEU A 400 -0.04 -9.04 16.71
C LEU A 400 0.64 -7.72 17.10
N ALA A 401 1.55 -7.20 16.28
CA ALA A 401 2.23 -5.96 16.56
C ALA A 401 1.28 -4.76 16.55
N PHE A 402 0.38 -4.65 15.57
CA PHE A 402 -0.56 -3.52 15.47
C PHE A 402 -1.73 -3.64 16.47
N TRP A 403 -2.45 -4.77 16.43
CA TRP A 403 -3.69 -4.94 17.20
C TRP A 403 -3.43 -5.50 18.61
N GLY A 404 -2.45 -6.39 18.76
CA GLY A 404 -2.11 -7.02 20.04
C GLY A 404 -1.20 -6.16 20.92
N PHE A 405 -0.44 -5.24 20.34
CA PHE A 405 0.56 -4.48 21.08
C PHE A 405 0.45 -2.96 20.87
N ALA A 406 0.58 -2.45 19.65
CA ALA A 406 0.62 -1.00 19.39
C ALA A 406 -0.66 -0.29 19.85
N LEU A 407 -1.82 -0.82 19.47
CA LEU A 407 -3.11 -0.23 19.82
C LEU A 407 -3.41 -0.32 21.33
N PRO A 408 -3.25 -1.46 22.03
CA PRO A 408 -3.42 -1.54 23.48
C PRO A 408 -2.48 -0.64 24.26
N VAL A 409 -1.18 -0.66 23.93
CA VAL A 409 -0.19 0.21 24.61
C VAL A 409 -0.49 1.68 24.34
N GLY A 410 -0.81 2.02 23.09
CA GLY A 410 -1.21 3.37 22.72
C GLY A 410 -2.49 3.84 23.47
N ALA A 411 -3.47 2.96 23.64
CA ALA A 411 -4.68 3.24 24.41
C ALA A 411 -4.39 3.44 25.89
N ILE A 412 -3.53 2.62 26.49
CA ILE A 412 -3.13 2.77 27.89
C ILE A 412 -2.41 4.11 28.10
N LEU A 413 -1.47 4.46 27.27
CA LEU A 413 -0.70 5.70 27.39
C LEU A 413 -1.54 6.92 26.97
N GLY A 414 -2.35 6.82 25.93
CA GLY A 414 -3.13 7.91 25.39
C GLY A 414 -4.34 8.25 26.22
N LEU A 415 -5.06 7.24 26.74
CA LEU A 415 -6.32 7.43 27.50
C LEU A 415 -6.11 7.46 29.02
N ALA A 416 -4.99 6.93 29.52
CA ALA A 416 -4.66 6.80 30.94
C ALA A 416 -5.82 6.22 31.79
N PRO A 417 -6.30 4.98 31.50
CA PRO A 417 -7.43 4.40 32.20
C PRO A 417 -7.10 4.16 33.69
N ALA A 418 -7.91 4.69 34.59
CA ALA A 418 -7.67 4.61 36.03
C ALA A 418 -7.64 3.19 36.62
N TRP A 419 -8.24 2.21 35.91
CA TRP A 419 -8.28 0.81 36.33
C TRP A 419 -6.98 0.04 36.04
N PHE A 420 -6.07 0.62 35.20
CA PHE A 420 -4.82 -0.05 34.83
C PHE A 420 -3.66 0.48 35.68
N PRO A 421 -2.94 -0.38 36.42
CA PRO A 421 -1.95 0.05 37.43
C PRO A 421 -0.77 0.84 36.87
N TRP A 422 -0.44 0.66 35.59
CA TRP A 422 0.72 1.28 34.94
C TRP A 422 0.32 2.41 33.98
N SER A 423 -0.89 2.92 34.13
CA SER A 423 -1.34 4.11 33.40
C SER A 423 -0.59 5.35 33.86
N PRO A 424 -0.26 6.27 32.95
CA PRO A 424 0.29 7.57 33.34
C PRO A 424 -0.72 8.35 34.17
N ALA A 425 -0.22 9.27 35.02
CA ALA A 425 -1.07 10.10 35.88
C ALA A 425 -2.03 11.02 35.08
N GLN A 426 -1.64 11.36 33.86
CA GLN A 426 -2.46 12.14 32.93
C GLN A 426 -2.41 11.51 31.53
N PRO A 427 -3.51 11.59 30.73
CA PRO A 427 -3.53 11.13 29.37
C PRO A 427 -2.48 11.83 28.50
N LEU A 428 -1.67 11.05 27.78
CA LEU A 428 -0.73 11.59 26.78
C LEU A 428 -1.39 11.91 25.44
N ALA A 429 -2.70 11.65 25.32
CA ALA A 429 -3.50 11.89 24.12
C ALA A 429 -2.82 11.34 22.84
N ALA A 430 -2.72 12.11 21.75
CA ALA A 430 -2.12 11.66 20.51
C ALA A 430 -0.68 11.14 20.67
N ALA A 431 0.13 11.76 21.53
CA ALA A 431 1.51 11.32 21.77
C ALA A 431 1.57 9.90 22.34
N GLY A 432 0.66 9.51 23.23
CA GLY A 432 0.60 8.15 23.77
C GLY A 432 0.32 7.10 22.70
N PHE A 433 -0.57 7.39 21.75
CA PHE A 433 -0.83 6.51 20.61
C PHE A 433 0.37 6.39 19.67
N TRP A 434 1.07 7.50 19.41
CA TRP A 434 2.30 7.46 18.60
C TRP A 434 3.41 6.63 19.26
N ILE A 435 3.57 6.72 20.59
CA ILE A 435 4.49 5.86 21.33
C ILE A 435 4.10 4.39 21.14
N GLY A 436 2.83 4.04 21.28
CA GLY A 436 2.33 2.69 21.05
C GLY A 436 2.63 2.18 19.64
N LEU A 437 2.38 3.02 18.61
CA LEU A 437 2.68 2.70 17.22
C LEU A 437 4.19 2.47 17.00
N VAL A 438 5.06 3.34 17.50
CA VAL A 438 6.52 3.20 17.38
C VAL A 438 6.99 1.90 18.04
N LEU A 439 6.53 1.60 19.25
CA LEU A 439 6.90 0.37 19.95
C LEU A 439 6.40 -0.87 19.22
N GLY A 440 5.14 -0.90 18.79
CA GLY A 440 4.58 -2.03 18.05
C GLY A 440 5.30 -2.29 16.73
N LEU A 441 5.57 -1.25 15.96
CA LEU A 441 6.33 -1.39 14.71
C LEU A 441 7.78 -1.79 14.95
N THR A 442 8.42 -1.31 16.03
CA THR A 442 9.76 -1.73 16.37
C THR A 442 9.82 -3.23 16.69
N ILE A 443 8.84 -3.74 17.43
CA ILE A 443 8.70 -5.17 17.69
C ILE A 443 8.51 -5.93 16.37
N ALA A 444 7.62 -5.46 15.49
CA ALA A 444 7.43 -6.07 14.18
C ALA A 444 8.72 -6.09 13.36
N ALA A 445 9.43 -4.96 13.29
CA ALA A 445 10.70 -4.83 12.57
C ALA A 445 11.76 -5.81 13.08
N VAL A 446 11.93 -5.93 14.40
CA VAL A 446 12.88 -6.85 15.03
C VAL A 446 12.52 -8.30 14.73
N LEU A 447 11.26 -8.69 14.95
CA LEU A 447 10.79 -10.07 14.72
C LEU A 447 10.86 -10.47 13.25
N LEU A 448 10.50 -9.57 12.33
CA LEU A 448 10.59 -9.81 10.88
C LEU A 448 12.05 -9.88 10.41
N THR A 449 12.93 -9.04 10.94
CA THR A 449 14.36 -9.09 10.64
C THR A 449 14.99 -10.40 11.10
N TRP A 450 14.65 -10.84 12.30
CA TRP A 450 15.08 -12.14 12.81
C TRP A 450 14.52 -13.31 11.96
N SER A 451 13.22 -13.24 11.59
CA SER A 451 12.59 -14.21 10.70
C SER A 451 13.27 -14.28 9.33
N LEU A 452 13.58 -13.13 8.73
CA LEU A 452 14.30 -13.07 7.46
C LEU A 452 15.69 -13.67 7.57
N HIS A 453 16.41 -13.37 8.66
CA HIS A 453 17.74 -13.95 8.92
C HIS A 453 17.67 -15.47 9.01
N ALA A 454 16.77 -16.01 9.82
CA ALA A 454 16.59 -17.44 10.01
C ALA A 454 16.15 -18.14 8.70
N LEU A 455 15.17 -17.57 7.99
CA LEU A 455 14.64 -18.11 6.73
C LEU A 455 15.72 -18.14 5.64
N SER A 456 16.43 -17.03 5.44
CA SER A 456 17.46 -16.93 4.41
C SER A 456 18.67 -17.84 4.70
N ALA A 457 19.06 -17.97 5.98
CA ALA A 457 20.12 -18.87 6.39
C ALA A 457 19.77 -20.36 6.15
N ARG A 458 18.54 -20.79 6.50
CA ARG A 458 18.05 -22.15 6.24
C ARG A 458 18.04 -22.47 4.74
N ARG A 459 17.59 -21.55 3.91
CA ARG A 459 17.57 -21.75 2.46
C ARG A 459 18.95 -21.84 1.83
N VAL A 460 19.94 -21.11 2.34
CA VAL A 460 21.36 -21.23 1.90
C VAL A 460 21.95 -22.55 2.37
N ALA A 461 21.59 -23.02 3.57
CA ALA A 461 22.06 -24.30 4.10
C ALA A 461 21.38 -25.53 3.45
N GLY A 462 20.46 -25.35 2.49
CA GLY A 462 19.74 -26.45 1.84
C GLY A 462 18.67 -27.13 2.72
N ARG A 463 18.22 -26.46 3.81
CA ARG A 463 17.22 -26.94 4.75
C ARG A 463 15.89 -26.19 4.65
#